data_f11b7d41694553f9d8ec2aceee6c0695
#
_entry.id   f11b7d41694553f9d8ec2aceee6c0695
#
_cell.length_a   1.000
_cell.length_b   1.000
_cell.length_c   1.000
_cell.angle_alpha   90.00
_cell.angle_beta   90.00
_cell.angle_gamma   90.00
#
_symmetry.space_group_name_H-M   'P 1'
#
loop_
_entity.id
_entity.type
_entity.pdbx_description
1 polymer ?
#
loop_
_entity_poly.entity_id
_entity_poly.type
_entity_poly.pdbx_seq_one_letter_code
_entity_poly.pdbx_strand_id
1 'polypeptide(L)'
;PTVWLGLRAEIEARGKPPSSLDQVVIGGSAAPRSMIEAFEKMGVDVCHAWGMTEMSPVGTTGQLPNTMQDAPFEERMAKKSLQGRRIFGVDLKIVSEDGQRLPHDGKAVGELYVRGNAVIAGYFNNEEATKAAVDAEGWFGTGDVASISPDGFLSIQDRSKDLIKSGGEWISSIDLENIAMAHPEVANCA
;
A
#
# COMPACT_ATOMS: atom_id res chain seq x y z
N PRO A 1 -5.05 0.75 -9.91
CA PRO A 1 -5.15 2.19 -10.31
C PRO A 1 -5.70 2.39 -11.70
N THR A 2 -5.30 1.60 -12.72
CA THR A 2 -5.64 1.82 -14.14
C THR A 2 -7.13 2.02 -14.40
N VAL A 3 -8.00 1.19 -13.82
CA VAL A 3 -9.46 1.32 -13.95
C VAL A 3 -9.95 2.65 -13.37
N TRP A 4 -9.39 3.05 -12.24
CA TRP A 4 -9.77 4.28 -11.54
C TRP A 4 -9.30 5.54 -12.26
N LEU A 5 -8.15 5.49 -12.95
CA LEU A 5 -7.71 6.58 -13.83
C LEU A 5 -8.69 6.77 -14.99
N GLY A 6 -9.14 5.68 -15.62
CA GLY A 6 -10.15 5.74 -16.67
C GLY A 6 -11.51 6.28 -16.17
N LEU A 7 -11.96 5.82 -14.98
CA LEU A 7 -13.18 6.34 -14.36
C LEU A 7 -13.06 7.83 -14.02
N ARG A 8 -11.92 8.26 -13.47
CA ARG A 8 -11.65 9.66 -13.18
C ARG A 8 -11.77 10.52 -14.43
N ALA A 9 -11.11 10.13 -15.53
CA ALA A 9 -11.17 10.85 -16.80
C ALA A 9 -12.63 10.99 -17.33
N GLU A 10 -13.42 9.91 -17.21
CA GLU A 10 -14.83 9.94 -17.62
C GLU A 10 -15.70 10.83 -16.71
N ILE A 11 -15.44 10.85 -15.40
CA ILE A 11 -16.11 11.74 -14.45
C ILE A 11 -15.78 13.20 -14.77
N GLU A 12 -14.50 13.51 -15.03
CA GLU A 12 -14.05 14.85 -15.40
C GLU A 12 -14.72 15.31 -16.71
N ALA A 13 -14.83 14.45 -17.71
CA ALA A 13 -15.52 14.72 -18.97
C ALA A 13 -17.03 14.97 -18.80
N ARG A 14 -17.68 14.31 -17.84
CA ARG A 14 -19.11 14.48 -17.53
C ARG A 14 -19.39 15.59 -16.53
N GLY A 15 -18.38 16.15 -15.88
CA GLY A 15 -18.46 17.22 -14.91
C GLY A 15 -18.94 16.82 -13.50
N LYS A 16 -19.31 15.55 -13.27
CA LYS A 16 -19.73 15.05 -11.96
C LYS A 16 -19.59 13.52 -11.84
N PRO A 17 -19.32 12.99 -10.65
CA PRO A 17 -19.37 11.54 -10.42
C PRO A 17 -20.82 11.02 -10.48
N PRO A 18 -21.02 9.70 -10.68
CA PRO A 18 -22.30 9.06 -10.48
C PRO A 18 -22.83 9.33 -9.06
N SER A 19 -24.14 9.60 -8.94
CA SER A 19 -24.75 9.97 -7.66
C SER A 19 -24.74 8.84 -6.59
N SER A 20 -24.44 7.61 -7.03
CA SER A 20 -24.34 6.43 -6.17
C SER A 20 -22.90 5.98 -5.92
N LEU A 21 -21.90 6.79 -6.33
CA LEU A 21 -20.50 6.49 -6.10
C LEU A 21 -20.03 7.18 -4.82
N ASP A 22 -20.12 6.49 -3.70
CA ASP A 22 -19.72 7.02 -2.39
C ASP A 22 -18.28 6.65 -2.00
N GLN A 23 -17.80 5.49 -2.47
CA GLN A 23 -16.47 4.99 -2.13
C GLN A 23 -15.82 4.23 -3.28
N VAL A 24 -14.50 4.32 -3.37
CA VAL A 24 -13.66 3.48 -4.23
C VAL A 24 -12.58 2.78 -3.40
N VAL A 25 -12.31 1.51 -3.71
CA VAL A 25 -11.20 0.75 -3.13
C VAL A 25 -10.11 0.63 -4.18
N ILE A 26 -8.93 1.12 -3.88
CA ILE A 26 -7.78 1.13 -4.77
C ILE A 26 -6.70 0.23 -4.19
N GLY A 27 -6.25 -0.74 -4.97
CA GLY A 27 -5.20 -1.68 -4.59
C GLY A 27 -4.59 -2.37 -5.80
N GLY A 28 -3.67 -3.31 -5.55
CA GLY A 28 -2.95 -4.08 -6.57
C GLY A 28 -1.68 -3.41 -7.12
N SER A 29 -1.55 -2.10 -6.97
CA SER A 29 -0.31 -1.31 -7.15
C SER A 29 -0.44 0.00 -6.38
N ALA A 30 0.64 0.77 -6.27
CA ALA A 30 0.63 2.07 -5.61
C ALA A 30 -0.42 3.00 -6.24
N ALA A 31 -1.19 3.68 -5.40
CA ALA A 31 -2.15 4.69 -5.83
C ALA A 31 -1.48 6.06 -5.76
N PRO A 32 -1.33 6.78 -6.89
CA PRO A 32 -0.78 8.13 -6.86
C PRO A 32 -1.61 9.02 -5.93
N ARG A 33 -0.95 9.79 -5.07
CA ARG A 33 -1.62 10.71 -4.14
C ARG A 33 -2.56 11.65 -4.89
N SER A 34 -2.16 12.15 -6.07
CA SER A 34 -2.99 13.01 -6.91
C SER A 34 -4.32 12.38 -7.34
N MET A 35 -4.35 11.05 -7.51
CA MET A 35 -5.58 10.33 -7.82
C MET A 35 -6.49 10.23 -6.59
N ILE A 36 -5.92 9.93 -5.42
CA ILE A 36 -6.66 9.89 -4.15
C ILE A 36 -7.31 11.24 -3.88
N GLU A 37 -6.53 12.31 -3.96
CA GLU A 37 -7.02 13.68 -3.77
C GLU A 37 -8.12 14.09 -4.75
N ALA A 38 -8.03 13.63 -6.01
CA ALA A 38 -9.04 13.94 -7.01
C ALA A 38 -10.40 13.33 -6.64
N PHE A 39 -10.46 12.07 -6.26
CA PHE A 39 -11.70 11.42 -5.81
C PHE A 39 -12.25 12.06 -4.54
N GLU A 40 -11.40 12.33 -3.55
CA GLU A 40 -11.81 12.98 -2.29
C GLU A 40 -12.40 14.38 -2.52
N LYS A 41 -11.81 15.16 -3.43
CA LYS A 41 -12.36 16.49 -3.84
C LYS A 41 -13.71 16.38 -4.54
N MET A 42 -14.00 15.24 -5.17
CA MET A 42 -15.31 14.94 -5.77
C MET A 42 -16.34 14.41 -4.76
N GLY A 43 -15.96 14.26 -3.48
CA GLY A 43 -16.82 13.70 -2.44
C GLY A 43 -16.87 12.17 -2.45
N VAL A 44 -15.94 11.50 -3.15
CA VAL A 44 -15.84 10.04 -3.21
C VAL A 44 -14.74 9.59 -2.26
N ASP A 45 -15.11 8.81 -1.23
CA ASP A 45 -14.15 8.29 -0.25
C ASP A 45 -13.19 7.28 -0.89
N VAL A 46 -11.90 7.41 -0.63
CA VAL A 46 -10.90 6.48 -1.13
C VAL A 46 -10.38 5.59 0.00
N CYS A 47 -10.52 4.30 -0.18
CA CYS A 47 -9.88 3.28 0.64
C CYS A 47 -8.68 2.71 -0.12
N HIS A 48 -7.46 3.12 0.23
CA HIS A 48 -6.24 2.52 -0.31
C HIS A 48 -6.00 1.18 0.38
N ALA A 49 -5.85 0.11 -0.36
CA ALA A 49 -5.69 -1.24 0.16
C ALA A 49 -4.41 -1.87 -0.38
N TRP A 50 -3.82 -2.74 0.41
CA TRP A 50 -2.70 -3.57 0.00
C TRP A 50 -2.99 -5.04 0.26
N GLY A 51 -2.44 -5.86 -0.59
CA GLY A 51 -2.49 -7.30 -0.49
C GLY A 51 -1.95 -7.99 -1.73
N MET A 52 -2.01 -9.30 -1.74
CA MET A 52 -1.48 -10.14 -2.82
C MET A 52 -2.29 -11.43 -2.90
N THR A 53 -2.15 -12.18 -3.99
CA THR A 53 -2.87 -13.45 -4.20
C THR A 53 -2.68 -14.40 -3.01
N GLU A 54 -1.49 -14.43 -2.45
CA GLU A 54 -1.10 -15.23 -1.30
C GLU A 54 -1.81 -14.84 0.02
N MET A 55 -2.60 -13.76 0.00
CA MET A 55 -3.36 -13.26 1.17
C MET A 55 -4.88 -13.27 0.95
N SER A 56 -5.39 -13.84 -0.13
CA SER A 56 -6.81 -14.10 -0.47
C SER A 56 -7.76 -12.87 -0.52
N PRO A 57 -7.47 -11.78 -1.17
CA PRO A 57 -6.21 -11.15 -1.57
C PRO A 57 -5.79 -9.97 -0.68
N VAL A 58 -6.55 -9.62 0.38
CA VAL A 58 -6.41 -8.36 1.12
C VAL A 58 -5.62 -8.56 2.41
N GLY A 59 -4.62 -7.71 2.64
CA GLY A 59 -3.83 -7.68 3.87
C GLY A 59 -4.10 -6.46 4.73
N THR A 60 -4.28 -5.30 4.11
CA THR A 60 -4.56 -4.04 4.81
C THR A 60 -5.64 -3.22 4.11
N THR A 61 -6.30 -2.33 4.86
CA THR A 61 -7.30 -1.37 4.35
C THR A 61 -7.07 0.01 4.95
N GLY A 62 -7.12 1.03 4.09
CA GLY A 62 -6.79 2.42 4.40
C GLY A 62 -7.96 3.28 4.86
N GLN A 63 -8.89 2.72 5.63
CA GLN A 63 -9.95 3.52 6.23
C GLN A 63 -9.38 4.49 7.28
N LEU A 64 -9.82 5.76 7.21
CA LEU A 64 -9.45 6.74 8.23
C LEU A 64 -10.06 6.40 9.59
N PRO A 65 -9.30 6.56 10.68
CA PRO A 65 -9.87 6.52 12.02
C PRO A 65 -10.97 7.57 12.19
N ASN A 66 -12.00 7.26 12.98
CA ASN A 66 -13.08 8.22 13.26
C ASN A 66 -12.56 9.54 13.84
N THR A 67 -11.46 9.50 14.58
CA THR A 67 -10.79 10.68 15.16
C THR A 67 -10.17 11.61 14.11
N MET A 68 -10.05 11.18 12.86
CA MET A 68 -9.49 11.97 11.77
C MET A 68 -10.53 12.44 10.75
N GLN A 69 -11.81 12.19 10.97
CA GLN A 69 -12.86 12.59 10.03
C GLN A 69 -12.88 14.12 9.82
N ASP A 70 -12.69 14.87 10.90
CA ASP A 70 -12.69 16.35 10.90
C ASP A 70 -11.27 16.95 10.82
N ALA A 71 -10.23 16.12 10.59
CA ALA A 71 -8.87 16.60 10.45
C ALA A 71 -8.69 17.44 9.15
N PRO A 72 -7.70 18.34 9.10
CA PRO A 72 -7.36 19.09 7.89
C PRO A 72 -7.18 18.17 6.68
N PHE A 73 -7.57 18.66 5.50
CA PHE A 73 -7.52 17.87 4.26
C PHE A 73 -6.14 17.24 4.02
N GLU A 74 -5.07 18.01 4.20
CA GLU A 74 -3.69 17.53 4.01
C GLU A 74 -3.31 16.38 4.95
N GLU A 75 -3.74 16.43 6.22
CA GLU A 75 -3.50 15.37 7.19
C GLU A 75 -4.26 14.10 6.83
N ARG A 76 -5.52 14.24 6.38
CA ARG A 76 -6.31 13.11 5.89
C ARG A 76 -5.67 12.49 4.65
N MET A 77 -5.21 13.32 3.69
CA MET A 77 -4.57 12.83 2.46
C MET A 77 -3.24 12.13 2.74
N ALA A 78 -2.42 12.67 3.63
CA ALA A 78 -1.20 12.01 4.08
C ALA A 78 -1.49 10.59 4.64
N LYS A 79 -2.58 10.46 5.40
CA LYS A 79 -2.99 9.16 5.97
C LYS A 79 -3.59 8.22 4.93
N LYS A 80 -4.43 8.72 4.03
CA LYS A 80 -5.07 7.94 2.95
C LYS A 80 -4.08 7.48 1.87
N SER A 81 -2.95 8.14 1.73
CA SER A 81 -1.87 7.70 0.84
C SER A 81 -1.17 6.43 1.32
N LEU A 82 -1.25 6.11 2.61
CA LEU A 82 -0.73 4.87 3.17
C LEU A 82 -1.65 3.69 2.83
N GLN A 83 -1.11 2.47 2.85
CA GLN A 83 -1.86 1.25 2.51
C GLN A 83 -2.78 0.74 3.65
N GLY A 84 -2.91 1.53 4.70
CA GLY A 84 -3.85 1.30 5.78
C GLY A 84 -3.39 0.34 6.86
N ARG A 85 -4.35 -0.15 7.66
CA ARG A 85 -4.11 -1.07 8.76
C ARG A 85 -4.41 -2.50 8.36
N ARG A 86 -3.73 -3.46 9.01
CA ARG A 86 -4.01 -4.88 8.84
C ARG A 86 -5.49 -5.20 9.07
N ILE A 87 -6.04 -6.08 8.26
CA ILE A 87 -7.38 -6.62 8.48
C ILE A 87 -7.40 -7.64 9.63
N PHE A 88 -8.58 -7.97 10.12
CA PHE A 88 -8.74 -9.02 11.12
C PHE A 88 -8.18 -10.36 10.61
N GLY A 89 -7.41 -11.05 11.47
CA GLY A 89 -6.82 -12.34 11.14
C GLY A 89 -5.52 -12.28 10.32
N VAL A 90 -4.97 -11.09 10.08
CA VAL A 90 -3.65 -10.90 9.48
C VAL A 90 -2.74 -10.17 10.46
N ASP A 91 -1.54 -10.71 10.67
CA ASP A 91 -0.46 -10.06 11.41
C ASP A 91 0.63 -9.60 10.47
N LEU A 92 1.30 -8.50 10.83
CA LEU A 92 2.39 -7.89 10.07
C LEU A 92 3.64 -7.81 10.94
N LYS A 93 4.81 -8.05 10.37
CA LYS A 93 6.10 -7.67 10.94
C LYS A 93 6.99 -7.10 9.84
N ILE A 94 7.91 -6.22 10.21
CA ILE A 94 9.01 -5.77 9.37
C ILE A 94 10.32 -6.30 9.95
N VAL A 95 11.24 -6.68 9.07
CA VAL A 95 12.49 -7.36 9.43
C VAL A 95 13.65 -6.68 8.71
N SER A 96 14.74 -6.44 9.42
CA SER A 96 15.98 -5.90 8.86
C SER A 96 16.73 -6.94 8.01
N GLU A 97 17.75 -6.51 7.26
CA GLU A 97 18.58 -7.40 6.42
C GLU A 97 19.28 -8.52 7.22
N ASP A 98 19.55 -8.28 8.49
CA ASP A 98 20.14 -9.27 9.41
C ASP A 98 19.09 -10.14 10.14
N GLY A 99 17.83 -10.06 9.72
CA GLY A 99 16.73 -10.92 10.22
C GLY A 99 16.11 -10.47 11.53
N GLN A 100 16.44 -9.28 12.05
CA GLN A 100 15.87 -8.79 13.30
C GLN A 100 14.52 -8.09 13.08
N ARG A 101 13.57 -8.34 13.98
CA ARG A 101 12.28 -7.66 13.96
C ARG A 101 12.45 -6.17 14.30
N LEU A 102 11.93 -5.31 13.43
CA LEU A 102 11.98 -3.86 13.58
C LEU A 102 10.75 -3.30 14.30
N PRO A 103 10.86 -2.14 14.98
CA PRO A 103 9.75 -1.50 15.66
C PRO A 103 8.75 -0.90 14.66
N HIS A 104 7.48 -0.81 15.07
CA HIS A 104 6.43 -0.09 14.35
C HIS A 104 6.42 1.38 14.79
N ASP A 105 7.42 2.14 14.39
CA ASP A 105 7.63 3.55 14.76
C ASP A 105 7.40 4.54 13.60
N GLY A 106 7.04 4.02 12.42
CA GLY A 106 6.83 4.78 11.20
C GLY A 106 8.12 5.24 10.52
N LYS A 107 9.29 4.86 11.03
CA LYS A 107 10.62 5.26 10.53
C LYS A 107 11.45 4.06 10.11
N ALA A 108 11.45 3.01 10.95
CA ALA A 108 12.16 1.78 10.63
C ALA A 108 11.59 1.16 9.36
N VAL A 109 12.46 0.89 8.39
CA VAL A 109 12.13 0.31 7.09
C VAL A 109 12.76 -1.07 7.00
N GLY A 110 12.00 -2.07 6.58
CA GLY A 110 12.49 -3.44 6.44
C GLY A 110 11.58 -4.29 5.55
N GLU A 111 11.99 -5.53 5.32
CA GLU A 111 11.20 -6.50 4.57
C GLU A 111 9.89 -6.82 5.30
N LEU A 112 8.78 -6.78 4.58
CA LEU A 112 7.46 -7.03 5.11
C LEU A 112 7.14 -8.52 5.10
N TYR A 113 6.76 -9.02 6.25
CA TYR A 113 6.27 -10.39 6.46
C TYR A 113 4.84 -10.38 6.98
N VAL A 114 4.08 -11.37 6.57
CA VAL A 114 2.67 -11.55 6.97
C VAL A 114 2.42 -12.94 7.52
N ARG A 115 1.45 -13.04 8.42
CA ARG A 115 0.98 -14.33 8.94
C ARG A 115 -0.51 -14.23 9.27
N GLY A 116 -1.27 -15.29 9.01
CA GLY A 116 -2.67 -15.33 9.38
C GLY A 116 -3.47 -16.36 8.58
N ASN A 117 -4.74 -16.50 8.92
CA ASN A 117 -5.61 -17.51 8.33
C ASN A 117 -5.93 -17.27 6.84
N ALA A 118 -5.77 -16.03 6.37
CA ALA A 118 -5.95 -15.66 4.96
C ALA A 118 -4.67 -15.86 4.12
N VAL A 119 -3.52 -16.09 4.78
CA VAL A 119 -2.23 -16.29 4.11
C VAL A 119 -2.09 -17.75 3.68
N ILE A 120 -1.57 -17.99 2.47
CA ILE A 120 -1.37 -19.36 1.96
C ILE A 120 -0.48 -20.20 2.87
N ALA A 121 -0.78 -21.49 2.94
CA ALA A 121 0.10 -22.47 3.62
C ALA A 121 1.34 -22.82 2.77
N GLY A 122 1.30 -22.57 1.47
CA GLY A 122 2.38 -22.85 0.54
C GLY A 122 1.93 -22.83 -0.92
N TYR A 123 2.89 -22.94 -1.82
CA TYR A 123 2.64 -23.01 -3.26
C TYR A 123 2.34 -24.45 -3.69
N PHE A 124 1.33 -24.63 -4.54
CA PHE A 124 0.91 -25.93 -5.03
C PHE A 124 2.04 -26.63 -5.81
N ASN A 125 2.38 -27.87 -5.39
CA ASN A 125 3.45 -28.70 -5.96
C ASN A 125 4.82 -27.97 -6.10
N ASN A 126 5.11 -27.02 -5.20
CA ASN A 126 6.37 -26.29 -5.20
C ASN A 126 6.87 -26.07 -3.77
N GLU A 127 7.42 -27.13 -3.19
CA GLU A 127 7.98 -27.10 -1.82
C GLU A 127 9.18 -26.17 -1.69
N GLU A 128 10.00 -26.06 -2.75
CA GLU A 128 11.19 -25.21 -2.74
C GLU A 128 10.80 -23.74 -2.62
N ALA A 129 9.86 -23.27 -3.46
CA ALA A 129 9.34 -21.91 -3.36
C ALA A 129 8.62 -21.67 -2.03
N THR A 130 7.92 -22.67 -1.49
CA THR A 130 7.25 -22.55 -0.19
C THR A 130 8.28 -22.37 0.93
N LYS A 131 9.34 -23.18 0.96
CA LYS A 131 10.42 -23.06 1.96
C LYS A 131 11.21 -21.75 1.84
N ALA A 132 11.33 -21.20 0.63
CA ALA A 132 11.97 -19.93 0.41
C ALA A 132 11.11 -18.74 0.86
N ALA A 133 9.78 -18.87 0.79
CA ALA A 133 8.83 -17.78 1.11
C ALA A 133 8.40 -17.77 2.58
N VAL A 134 8.43 -18.90 3.29
CA VAL A 134 7.92 -19.00 4.67
C VAL A 134 9.07 -19.24 5.64
N ASP A 135 9.21 -18.37 6.65
CA ASP A 135 10.23 -18.52 7.67
C ASP A 135 9.91 -19.64 8.68
N ALA A 136 10.88 -19.93 9.56
CA ALA A 136 10.75 -20.98 10.57
C ALA A 136 9.62 -20.74 11.59
N GLU A 137 9.14 -19.53 11.72
CA GLU A 137 8.04 -19.13 12.60
C GLU A 137 6.68 -19.10 11.86
N GLY A 138 6.64 -19.47 10.58
CA GLY A 138 5.44 -19.48 9.76
C GLY A 138 5.02 -18.09 9.22
N TRP A 139 5.95 -17.17 9.10
CA TRP A 139 5.70 -15.89 8.45
C TRP A 139 6.05 -15.97 6.97
N PHE A 140 5.15 -15.48 6.15
CA PHE A 140 5.32 -15.40 4.70
C PHE A 140 5.99 -14.07 4.31
N GLY A 141 7.11 -14.14 3.61
CA GLY A 141 7.83 -12.97 3.07
C GLY A 141 7.14 -12.45 1.81
N THR A 142 6.67 -11.21 1.84
CA THR A 142 5.88 -10.62 0.75
C THR A 142 6.71 -10.16 -0.43
N GLY A 143 8.02 -9.94 -0.22
CA GLY A 143 8.90 -9.29 -1.18
C GLY A 143 8.67 -7.78 -1.29
N ASP A 144 7.90 -7.19 -0.40
CA ASP A 144 7.75 -5.73 -0.25
C ASP A 144 8.64 -5.23 0.88
N VAL A 145 9.14 -4.01 0.75
CA VAL A 145 9.84 -3.26 1.79
C VAL A 145 8.91 -2.18 2.32
N ALA A 146 8.78 -2.08 3.63
CA ALA A 146 7.78 -1.23 4.25
C ALA A 146 8.21 -0.66 5.60
N SER A 147 7.51 0.38 6.03
CA SER A 147 7.44 0.83 7.42
C SER A 147 6.03 0.67 7.97
N ILE A 148 5.91 0.59 9.30
CA ILE A 148 4.61 0.52 9.98
C ILE A 148 4.59 1.59 11.07
N SER A 149 3.58 2.44 11.06
CA SER A 149 3.43 3.49 12.06
C SER A 149 2.95 2.95 13.42
N PRO A 150 3.13 3.69 14.54
CA PRO A 150 2.67 3.26 15.86
C PRO A 150 1.18 2.96 15.94
N ASP A 151 0.37 3.61 15.13
CA ASP A 151 -1.07 3.37 15.00
C ASP A 151 -1.42 2.28 13.96
N GLY A 152 -0.41 1.54 13.47
CA GLY A 152 -0.56 0.34 12.65
C GLY A 152 -0.76 0.58 11.15
N PHE A 153 -0.57 1.80 10.64
CA PHE A 153 -0.64 2.05 9.20
C PHE A 153 0.62 1.58 8.49
N LEU A 154 0.41 0.79 7.46
CA LEU A 154 1.45 0.28 6.56
C LEU A 154 1.81 1.36 5.52
N SER A 155 3.10 1.55 5.29
CA SER A 155 3.66 2.34 4.20
C SER A 155 4.60 1.48 3.39
N ILE A 156 4.17 1.04 2.22
CA ILE A 156 5.03 0.32 1.26
C ILE A 156 6.02 1.34 0.67
N GLN A 157 7.29 1.00 0.73
CA GLN A 157 8.36 1.82 0.16
C GLN A 157 8.67 1.36 -1.27
N ASP A 158 8.81 0.04 -1.45
CA ASP A 158 9.10 -0.55 -2.75
C ASP A 158 8.99 -2.08 -2.71
N ARG A 159 9.22 -2.73 -3.85
CA ARG A 159 9.58 -4.14 -3.92
C ARG A 159 11.04 -4.33 -3.55
N SER A 160 11.37 -5.39 -2.80
CA SER A 160 12.76 -5.68 -2.40
C SER A 160 13.74 -5.76 -3.57
N LYS A 161 13.26 -6.19 -4.75
CA LYS A 161 14.05 -6.31 -6.00
C LYS A 161 14.19 -5.00 -6.78
N ASP A 162 13.29 -4.03 -6.59
CA ASP A 162 13.19 -2.80 -7.37
C ASP A 162 13.75 -1.59 -6.58
N LEU A 163 14.00 -1.78 -5.29
CA LEU A 163 14.49 -0.76 -4.38
C LEU A 163 15.89 -0.27 -4.76
N ILE A 164 16.04 1.02 -4.92
CA ILE A 164 17.31 1.65 -5.29
C ILE A 164 18.14 1.87 -4.03
N LYS A 165 19.37 1.33 -4.02
CA LYS A 165 20.35 1.56 -2.94
C LYS A 165 21.42 2.54 -3.45
N SER A 166 21.54 3.71 -2.81
CA SER A 166 22.55 4.72 -3.14
C SER A 166 23.16 5.32 -1.88
N GLY A 167 24.48 5.26 -1.76
CA GLY A 167 25.20 5.86 -0.64
C GLY A 167 24.82 5.33 0.76
N GLY A 168 24.24 4.13 0.85
CA GLY A 168 23.73 3.55 2.10
C GLY A 168 22.30 3.97 2.45
N GLU A 169 21.65 4.74 1.59
CA GLU A 169 20.24 5.11 1.72
C GLU A 169 19.37 4.30 0.77
N TRP A 170 18.12 4.10 1.17
CA TRP A 170 17.10 3.42 0.41
C TRP A 170 16.24 4.48 -0.29
N ILE A 171 16.19 4.42 -1.62
CA ILE A 171 15.39 5.34 -2.43
C ILE A 171 14.23 4.55 -3.03
N SER A 172 13.01 4.97 -2.72
CA SER A 172 11.79 4.38 -3.25
C SER A 172 11.60 4.77 -4.72
N SER A 173 11.48 3.79 -5.61
CA SER A 173 11.09 4.03 -7.00
C SER A 173 9.67 4.59 -7.07
N ILE A 174 8.78 4.13 -6.20
CA ILE A 174 7.40 4.60 -6.07
C ILE A 174 7.34 6.11 -5.75
N ASP A 175 8.22 6.59 -4.86
CA ASP A 175 8.26 8.03 -4.52
C ASP A 175 8.75 8.86 -5.72
N LEU A 176 9.74 8.37 -6.46
CA LEU A 176 10.22 9.02 -7.68
C LEU A 176 9.11 9.08 -8.76
N GLU A 177 8.41 7.98 -8.96
CA GLU A 177 7.26 7.90 -9.87
C GLU A 177 6.15 8.87 -9.45
N ASN A 178 5.81 8.91 -8.16
CA ASN A 178 4.79 9.83 -7.63
C ASN A 178 5.17 11.30 -7.83
N ILE A 179 6.45 11.66 -7.62
CA ILE A 179 6.95 13.02 -7.87
C ILE A 179 6.86 13.35 -9.36
N ALA A 180 7.28 12.45 -10.24
CA ALA A 180 7.18 12.64 -11.67
C ALA A 180 5.72 12.77 -12.14
N MET A 181 4.83 11.88 -11.66
CA MET A 181 3.40 11.90 -11.96
C MET A 181 2.66 13.13 -11.44
N ALA A 182 3.22 13.86 -10.48
CA ALA A 182 2.67 15.14 -10.01
C ALA A 182 2.90 16.29 -11.01
N HIS A 183 3.83 16.14 -11.95
CA HIS A 183 4.10 17.17 -12.96
C HIS A 183 3.02 17.16 -14.05
N PRO A 184 2.43 18.32 -14.42
CA PRO A 184 1.28 18.38 -15.35
C PRO A 184 1.57 17.89 -16.76
N GLU A 185 2.83 17.84 -17.19
CA GLU A 185 3.23 17.36 -18.52
C GLU A 185 3.60 15.86 -18.53
N VAL A 186 3.58 15.19 -17.39
CA VAL A 186 3.88 13.76 -17.28
C VAL A 186 2.58 12.97 -17.28
N ALA A 187 2.35 12.22 -18.33
CA ALA A 187 1.16 11.37 -18.46
C ALA A 187 1.31 10.02 -17.76
N ASN A 188 2.51 9.48 -17.70
CA ASN A 188 2.83 8.22 -17.02
C ASN A 188 4.32 8.13 -16.69
N CYS A 189 4.66 7.45 -15.60
CA CYS A 189 6.01 7.14 -15.16
C CYS A 189 6.02 5.71 -14.56
N ALA A 190 7.05 4.92 -14.88
CA ALA A 190 7.30 3.59 -14.37
C ALA A 190 8.79 3.25 -14.43
#